data_28265ae9648c0b8cffadbaf0cd16b0ed
#
_entry.id   28265ae9648c0b8cffadbaf0cd16b0ed
#
_cell.length_a   1.000
_cell.length_b   1.000
_cell.length_c   1.000
_cell.angle_alpha   90.00
_cell.angle_beta   90.00
_cell.angle_gamma   90.00
#
_symmetry.space_group_name_H-M   'P 1'
#
loop_
_entity.id
_entity.type
_entity.pdbx_description
1 polymer ?
#
loop_
_entity_poly.entity_id
_entity_poly.type
_entity_poly.pdbx_seq_one_letter_code
_entity_poly.pdbx_strand_id
1 'polypeptide(L)'
;MGMFDYLHAEKLPLNDEMRLLDLDKKKSWQLQTKDFDNEMSNYVIKNKMLYVKRYKNSRWIVPEKDKSESPLDDLGHLEHDGEYLKKVKFTGEVFGYDYTRDVNDKWDCFSEWMFTFNNGVLKKVKLAEFTAEDNGPRKESLERWKRDQEIENAKWKNKYLFNTRPYRIVTKRIANVLIYIGHKFQDLAFTITR
;
A
#
# COMPACT_ATOMS: atom_id res chain seq x y z
N MET A 1 -3.84 3.15 -11.20
CA MET A 1 -2.91 2.76 -10.12
C MET A 1 -2.68 1.25 -10.29
N GLY A 2 -1.44 0.82 -10.55
CA GLY A 2 -1.14 -0.61 -10.74
C GLY A 2 -1.14 -1.33 -9.40
N MET A 3 -1.71 -2.53 -9.36
CA MET A 3 -1.55 -3.44 -8.22
C MET A 3 -0.11 -3.98 -8.23
N PHE A 4 0.40 -4.33 -7.07
CA PHE A 4 1.71 -4.95 -6.88
C PHE A 4 1.60 -6.01 -5.80
N ASP A 5 2.51 -6.97 -5.84
CA ASP A 5 2.64 -8.00 -4.83
C ASP A 5 3.72 -7.62 -3.82
N TYR A 6 3.74 -8.29 -2.68
CA TYR A 6 4.75 -8.12 -1.65
C TYR A 6 5.65 -9.35 -1.56
N LEU A 7 6.97 -9.12 -1.50
CA LEU A 7 7.97 -10.16 -1.29
C LEU A 7 8.63 -9.95 0.07
N HIS A 8 8.46 -10.89 0.98
CA HIS A 8 9.05 -10.85 2.31
C HIS A 8 10.36 -11.65 2.33
N ALA A 9 11.43 -11.01 2.80
CA ALA A 9 12.74 -11.61 2.97
C ALA A 9 13.34 -11.24 4.34
N GLU A 10 13.98 -12.21 5.02
CA GLU A 10 14.59 -11.96 6.33
C GLU A 10 15.96 -11.30 6.24
N LYS A 11 16.77 -11.69 5.26
CA LYS A 11 18.13 -11.19 5.08
C LYS A 11 18.40 -10.86 3.62
N LEU A 12 18.91 -9.66 3.39
CA LEU A 12 19.30 -9.18 2.08
C LEU A 12 20.77 -8.73 2.07
N PRO A 13 21.46 -8.81 0.92
CA PRO A 13 22.79 -8.24 0.78
C PRO A 13 22.70 -6.71 0.85
N LEU A 14 23.51 -6.10 1.71
CA LEU A 14 23.58 -4.67 1.91
C LEU A 14 24.95 -4.17 1.50
N ASN A 15 25.00 -2.97 0.90
CA ASN A 15 26.26 -2.25 0.66
C ASN A 15 26.72 -1.49 1.93
N ASP A 16 27.88 -0.88 1.85
CA ASP A 16 28.45 -0.18 3.01
C ASP A 16 27.66 1.09 3.37
N GLU A 17 27.09 1.77 2.38
CA GLU A 17 26.25 2.94 2.58
C GLU A 17 24.97 2.60 3.35
N MET A 18 24.29 1.50 3.01
CA MET A 18 23.13 1.01 3.76
C MET A 18 23.47 0.66 5.20
N ARG A 19 24.66 0.11 5.46
CA ARG A 19 25.13 -0.20 6.81
C ARG A 19 25.43 1.05 7.62
N LEU A 20 26.03 2.08 7.00
CA LEU A 20 26.25 3.38 7.63
C LEU A 20 24.94 4.06 8.03
N LEU A 21 23.83 3.75 7.36
CA LEU A 21 22.49 4.21 7.67
C LEU A 21 21.72 3.28 8.63
N ASP A 22 22.39 2.30 9.22
CA ASP A 22 21.83 1.35 10.19
C ASP A 22 20.69 0.46 9.61
N LEU A 23 20.61 0.31 8.30
CA LEU A 23 19.59 -0.53 7.64
C LEU A 23 19.81 -2.04 7.87
N ASP A 24 20.99 -2.44 8.34
CA ASP A 24 21.31 -3.80 8.77
C ASP A 24 20.57 -4.21 10.06
N LYS A 25 20.07 -3.26 10.85
CA LYS A 25 19.22 -3.51 12.02
C LYS A 25 17.81 -3.96 11.68
N LYS A 26 17.39 -3.81 10.42
CA LYS A 26 16.07 -4.24 9.93
C LYS A 26 15.99 -5.77 9.91
N LYS A 27 15.10 -6.32 10.74
CA LYS A 27 14.96 -7.78 10.91
C LYS A 27 14.34 -8.49 9.73
N SER A 28 13.51 -7.80 8.97
CA SER A 28 12.82 -8.33 7.80
C SER A 28 12.53 -7.22 6.81
N TRP A 29 12.46 -7.59 5.55
CA TRP A 29 12.16 -6.70 4.43
C TRP A 29 10.83 -7.07 3.81
N GLN A 30 10.01 -6.08 3.52
CA GLN A 30 8.77 -6.21 2.76
C GLN A 30 8.93 -5.40 1.48
N LEU A 31 9.23 -6.08 0.40
CA LEU A 31 9.51 -5.47 -0.89
C LEU A 31 8.26 -5.46 -1.75
N GLN A 32 8.03 -4.40 -2.48
CA GLN A 32 7.03 -4.38 -3.54
C GLN A 32 7.60 -4.96 -4.82
N THR A 33 6.81 -5.70 -5.58
CA THR A 33 7.21 -6.26 -6.88
C THR A 33 6.02 -6.31 -7.84
N LYS A 34 6.32 -6.31 -9.14
CA LYS A 34 5.33 -6.48 -10.22
C LYS A 34 5.57 -7.72 -11.07
N ASP A 35 6.52 -8.56 -10.67
CA ASP A 35 6.99 -9.70 -11.46
C ASP A 35 6.23 -11.00 -11.17
N PHE A 36 5.22 -10.95 -10.31
CA PHE A 36 4.29 -12.05 -10.04
C PHE A 36 2.90 -11.76 -10.64
N ASP A 37 1.85 -12.21 -9.96
CA ASP A 37 0.48 -12.14 -10.47
C ASP A 37 -0.16 -10.74 -10.39
N ASN A 38 0.43 -9.80 -9.67
CA ASN A 38 -0.08 -8.44 -9.40
C ASN A 38 -1.48 -8.42 -8.76
N GLU A 39 -1.73 -9.38 -7.87
CA GLU A 39 -2.99 -9.59 -7.15
C GLU A 39 -2.94 -9.12 -5.69
N MET A 40 -1.94 -8.30 -5.32
CA MET A 40 -1.65 -7.90 -3.94
C MET A 40 -1.34 -9.11 -3.03
N SER A 41 -0.81 -10.16 -3.62
CA SER A 41 -0.43 -11.38 -2.91
C SER A 41 0.84 -11.16 -2.08
N ASN A 42 0.95 -11.89 -0.97
CA ASN A 42 2.12 -11.88 -0.11
C ASN A 42 2.97 -13.11 -0.38
N TYR A 43 4.15 -12.91 -0.94
CA TYR A 43 5.16 -13.93 -1.15
C TYR A 43 6.19 -13.91 -0.02
N VAL A 44 6.72 -15.05 0.35
CA VAL A 44 7.69 -15.21 1.45
C VAL A 44 8.83 -16.08 1.00
N ILE A 45 10.06 -15.64 1.20
CA ILE A 45 11.26 -16.46 1.04
C ILE A 45 11.60 -17.07 2.40
N LYS A 46 11.47 -18.39 2.52
CA LYS A 46 11.81 -19.13 3.73
C LYS A 46 12.70 -20.34 3.36
N ASN A 47 13.86 -20.46 4.01
CA ASN A 47 14.84 -21.53 3.73
C ASN A 47 15.20 -21.62 2.23
N LYS A 48 15.44 -20.50 1.58
CA LYS A 48 15.71 -20.39 0.14
C LYS A 48 14.58 -20.88 -0.77
N MET A 49 13.38 -21.08 -0.27
CA MET A 49 12.22 -21.48 -1.05
C MET A 49 11.20 -20.36 -1.09
N LEU A 50 10.55 -20.18 -2.25
CA LEU A 50 9.49 -19.22 -2.47
C LEU A 50 8.13 -19.83 -2.11
N TYR A 51 7.39 -19.11 -1.30
CA TYR A 51 6.02 -19.45 -0.89
C TYR A 51 5.11 -18.24 -1.15
N VAL A 52 3.83 -18.52 -1.36
CA VAL A 52 2.77 -17.51 -1.31
C VAL A 52 1.90 -17.77 -0.08
N LYS A 53 1.56 -16.71 0.66
CA LYS A 53 0.61 -16.79 1.74
C LYS A 53 -0.79 -16.97 1.17
N ARG A 54 -1.53 -17.93 1.69
CA ARG A 54 -2.93 -18.20 1.35
C ARG A 54 -3.72 -18.42 2.63
N TYR A 55 -5.02 -18.22 2.54
CA TYR A 55 -5.93 -18.36 3.66
C TYR A 55 -6.95 -19.45 3.36
N LYS A 56 -7.33 -20.23 4.37
CA LYS A 56 -8.36 -21.27 4.23
C LYS A 56 -9.72 -20.66 4.04
N ASN A 57 -10.01 -19.64 4.84
CA ASN A 57 -11.28 -18.91 4.82
C ASN A 57 -11.02 -17.41 4.74
N SER A 58 -11.92 -16.72 4.04
CA SER A 58 -11.95 -15.26 4.00
C SER A 58 -13.40 -14.81 4.04
N ARG A 59 -13.74 -13.88 4.93
CA ARG A 59 -15.07 -13.33 5.06
C ARG A 59 -15.01 -11.81 5.05
N TRP A 60 -15.99 -11.20 4.41
CA TRP A 60 -16.15 -9.76 4.42
C TRP A 60 -16.85 -9.33 5.71
N ILE A 61 -16.20 -8.47 6.50
CA ILE A 61 -16.77 -7.89 7.70
C ILE A 61 -17.27 -6.50 7.37
N VAL A 62 -18.57 -6.27 7.54
CA VAL A 62 -19.16 -4.95 7.45
C VAL A 62 -19.19 -4.36 8.86
N PRO A 63 -18.55 -3.20 9.10
CA PRO A 63 -18.57 -2.59 10.42
C PRO A 63 -20.00 -2.17 10.83
N GLU A 64 -20.27 -2.17 12.12
CA GLU A 64 -21.50 -1.62 12.67
C GLU A 64 -21.57 -0.12 12.38
N LYS A 65 -22.65 0.33 11.76
CA LYS A 65 -22.84 1.69 11.23
C LYS A 65 -22.61 2.83 12.23
N ASP A 66 -22.64 2.55 13.52
CA ASP A 66 -22.58 3.59 14.55
C ASP A 66 -21.16 3.89 15.09
N LYS A 67 -20.14 3.17 14.62
CA LYS A 67 -18.77 3.27 15.17
C LYS A 67 -17.73 3.82 14.20
N SER A 68 -18.11 4.14 12.96
CA SER A 68 -17.11 4.60 11.98
C SER A 68 -16.82 6.10 12.11
N GLU A 69 -15.58 6.44 12.37
CA GLU A 69 -15.09 7.82 12.39
C GLU A 69 -14.74 8.32 10.97
N SER A 70 -14.59 7.42 10.02
CA SER A 70 -14.21 7.70 8.64
C SER A 70 -15.20 7.10 7.63
N PRO A 71 -15.50 7.79 6.50
CA PRO A 71 -16.29 7.20 5.41
C PRO A 71 -15.68 5.93 4.80
N LEU A 72 -14.37 5.71 4.97
CA LEU A 72 -13.68 4.50 4.50
C LEU A 72 -13.92 3.31 5.41
N ASP A 73 -14.17 3.54 6.71
CA ASP A 73 -14.47 2.48 7.66
C ASP A 73 -15.83 1.82 7.35
N ASP A 74 -16.76 2.58 6.73
CA ASP A 74 -18.05 2.06 6.28
C ASP A 74 -17.94 1.02 5.15
N LEU A 75 -16.79 0.93 4.48
CA LEU A 75 -16.57 -0.02 3.38
C LEU A 75 -16.38 -1.46 3.86
N GLY A 76 -16.12 -1.66 5.14
CA GLY A 76 -15.76 -2.96 5.68
C GLY A 76 -14.34 -3.38 5.34
N HIS A 77 -13.96 -4.55 5.82
CA HIS A 77 -12.64 -5.15 5.53
C HIS A 77 -12.76 -6.67 5.37
N LEU A 78 -11.77 -7.23 4.70
CA LEU A 78 -11.67 -8.67 4.52
C LEU A 78 -10.92 -9.27 5.70
N GLU A 79 -11.59 -10.12 6.47
CA GLU A 79 -10.97 -10.90 7.54
C GLU A 79 -10.55 -12.27 7.01
N HIS A 80 -9.32 -12.64 7.33
CA HIS A 80 -8.71 -13.89 6.89
C HIS A 80 -8.48 -14.83 8.07
N ASP A 81 -8.73 -16.12 7.86
CA ASP A 81 -8.49 -17.16 8.84
C ASP A 81 -7.74 -18.36 8.22
N GLY A 82 -6.95 -19.02 9.07
CA GLY A 82 -6.22 -20.22 8.69
C GLY A 82 -5.11 -19.94 7.66
N GLU A 83 -4.20 -18.99 7.94
CA GLU A 83 -3.03 -18.69 7.11
C GLU A 83 -2.16 -19.95 6.90
N TYR A 84 -1.76 -20.20 5.65
CA TYR A 84 -0.79 -21.23 5.31
C TYR A 84 0.12 -20.80 4.16
N LEU A 85 1.30 -21.40 4.08
CA LEU A 85 2.26 -21.15 3.03
C LEU A 85 2.16 -22.23 1.94
N LYS A 86 1.83 -21.78 0.72
CA LYS A 86 1.81 -22.64 -0.47
C LYS A 86 3.11 -22.44 -1.25
N LYS A 87 3.83 -23.52 -1.53
CA LYS A 87 5.07 -23.49 -2.33
C LYS A 87 4.78 -23.03 -3.75
N VAL A 88 5.61 -22.11 -4.25
CA VAL A 88 5.51 -21.55 -5.61
C VAL A 88 6.64 -22.12 -6.46
N LYS A 89 6.30 -22.66 -7.64
CA LYS A 89 7.27 -23.06 -8.67
C LYS A 89 7.42 -21.90 -9.64
N PHE A 90 8.48 -21.13 -9.47
CA PHE A 90 8.80 -19.99 -10.33
C PHE A 90 10.24 -20.10 -10.79
N THR A 91 10.51 -19.80 -12.05
CA THR A 91 11.86 -19.73 -12.63
C THR A 91 11.99 -18.43 -13.39
N GLY A 92 12.97 -17.62 -13.01
CA GLY A 92 13.19 -16.29 -13.57
C GLY A 92 13.77 -15.33 -12.56
N GLU A 93 13.80 -14.07 -12.95
CA GLU A 93 14.25 -12.95 -12.13
C GLU A 93 13.05 -12.19 -11.61
N VAL A 94 13.15 -11.69 -10.38
CA VAL A 94 12.15 -10.86 -9.69
C VAL A 94 12.86 -9.66 -9.14
N PHE A 95 12.35 -8.47 -9.43
CA PHE A 95 12.80 -7.22 -8.84
C PHE A 95 11.86 -6.82 -7.70
N GLY A 96 12.46 -6.64 -6.53
CA GLY A 96 11.73 -6.20 -5.34
C GLY A 96 12.34 -4.91 -4.82
N TYR A 97 11.51 -3.90 -4.58
CA TYR A 97 11.95 -2.60 -4.11
C TYR A 97 11.31 -2.21 -2.77
N ASP A 98 12.06 -1.45 -1.98
CA ASP A 98 11.62 -0.87 -0.72
C ASP A 98 11.92 0.62 -0.70
N TYR A 99 11.01 1.38 -0.11
CA TYR A 99 11.18 2.80 0.14
C TYR A 99 11.03 3.08 1.62
N THR A 100 12.16 3.21 2.31
CA THR A 100 12.22 3.49 3.75
C THR A 100 12.38 4.98 3.98
N ARG A 101 11.41 5.60 4.66
CA ARG A 101 11.42 7.03 4.99
C ARG A 101 12.06 7.31 6.34
N ASP A 102 12.55 8.54 6.48
CA ASP A 102 13.01 9.12 7.73
C ASP A 102 14.12 8.29 8.41
N VAL A 103 14.98 7.65 7.62
CA VAL A 103 16.14 6.92 8.13
C VAL A 103 17.06 7.92 8.84
N ASN A 104 17.36 7.65 10.13
CA ASN A 104 18.10 8.56 11.02
C ASN A 104 17.55 10.00 11.01
N ASP A 105 16.22 10.16 10.87
CA ASP A 105 15.50 11.44 10.77
C ASP A 105 15.93 12.38 9.62
N LYS A 106 16.78 11.91 8.73
CA LYS A 106 17.41 12.74 7.70
C LYS A 106 17.24 12.20 6.28
N TRP A 107 17.17 10.88 6.10
CA TRP A 107 17.26 10.27 4.79
C TRP A 107 15.99 9.54 4.40
N ASP A 108 15.58 9.70 3.15
CA ASP A 108 14.63 8.83 2.47
C ASP A 108 15.44 7.90 1.57
N CYS A 109 15.31 6.59 1.77
CA CYS A 109 16.11 5.59 1.10
C CYS A 109 15.24 4.76 0.15
N PHE A 110 15.66 4.67 -1.10
CA PHE A 110 15.15 3.71 -2.08
C PHE A 110 16.16 2.58 -2.25
N SER A 111 15.68 1.37 -2.33
CA SER A 111 16.52 0.20 -2.58
C SER A 111 15.79 -0.82 -3.42
N GLU A 112 16.50 -1.41 -4.37
CA GLU A 112 16.00 -2.45 -5.25
C GLU A 112 16.92 -3.66 -5.23
N TRP A 113 16.35 -4.86 -5.13
CA TRP A 113 17.07 -6.12 -5.20
C TRP A 113 16.55 -6.99 -6.32
N MET A 114 17.47 -7.67 -6.99
CA MET A 114 17.19 -8.70 -7.97
C MET A 114 17.33 -10.09 -7.34
N PHE A 115 16.28 -10.89 -7.44
CA PHE A 115 16.21 -12.27 -6.97
C PHE A 115 16.15 -13.20 -8.16
N THR A 116 17.04 -14.18 -8.23
CA THR A 116 17.01 -15.21 -9.28
C THR A 116 16.51 -16.52 -8.69
N PHE A 117 15.39 -17.01 -9.21
CA PHE A 117 14.79 -18.29 -8.79
C PHE A 117 14.94 -19.37 -9.88
N ASN A 118 15.03 -20.63 -9.44
CA ASN A 118 14.89 -21.80 -10.28
C ASN A 118 13.95 -22.80 -9.61
N ASN A 119 12.80 -23.06 -10.22
CA ASN A 119 11.74 -23.93 -9.70
C ASN A 119 11.35 -23.59 -8.24
N GLY A 120 11.24 -22.30 -7.94
CA GLY A 120 10.91 -21.77 -6.62
C GLY A 120 12.07 -21.79 -5.62
N VAL A 121 13.28 -22.21 -6.02
CA VAL A 121 14.48 -22.18 -5.19
C VAL A 121 15.24 -20.90 -5.47
N LEU A 122 15.48 -20.08 -4.46
CA LEU A 122 16.31 -18.89 -4.54
C LEU A 122 17.76 -19.29 -4.79
N LYS A 123 18.31 -18.84 -5.92
CA LYS A 123 19.70 -19.08 -6.33
C LYS A 123 20.62 -17.93 -6.02
N LYS A 124 20.13 -16.71 -6.21
CA LYS A 124 20.93 -15.50 -6.08
C LYS A 124 20.07 -14.33 -5.64
N VAL A 125 20.66 -13.45 -4.83
CA VAL A 125 20.14 -12.13 -4.52
C VAL A 125 21.27 -11.12 -4.75
N LYS A 126 20.93 -10.01 -5.38
CA LYS A 126 21.84 -8.88 -5.57
C LYS A 126 21.12 -7.58 -5.25
N LEU A 127 21.80 -6.67 -4.62
CA LEU A 127 21.38 -5.27 -4.62
C LEU A 127 21.56 -4.72 -6.05
N ALA A 128 20.46 -4.29 -6.65
CA ALA A 128 20.43 -3.72 -8.00
C ALA A 128 20.66 -2.21 -7.94
N GLU A 129 19.97 -1.53 -7.03
CA GLU A 129 20.07 -0.08 -6.87
C GLU A 129 19.91 0.31 -5.39
N PHE A 130 20.60 1.38 -4.99
CA PHE A 130 20.39 2.05 -3.71
C PHE A 130 20.60 3.54 -3.88
N THR A 131 19.65 4.34 -3.41
CA THR A 131 19.76 5.80 -3.34
C THR A 131 19.30 6.29 -1.98
N ALA A 132 19.98 7.32 -1.45
CA ALA A 132 19.60 8.00 -0.21
C ALA A 132 19.50 9.50 -0.51
N GLU A 133 18.32 10.07 -0.27
CA GLU A 133 18.04 11.48 -0.52
C GLU A 133 17.76 12.21 0.80
N ASP A 134 18.21 13.45 0.92
CA ASP A 134 17.89 14.30 2.06
C ASP A 134 16.37 14.55 2.11
N ASN A 135 15.76 14.23 3.24
CA ASN A 135 14.31 14.37 3.43
C ASN A 135 13.85 15.78 3.86
N GLY A 136 14.79 16.73 4.03
CA GLY A 136 14.49 18.11 4.41
C GLY A 136 13.46 18.77 3.51
N PRO A 137 13.63 18.80 2.17
CA PRO A 137 12.67 19.39 1.25
C PRO A 137 11.26 18.77 1.36
N ARG A 138 11.18 17.45 1.58
CA ARG A 138 9.90 16.76 1.77
C ARG A 138 9.24 17.17 3.10
N LYS A 139 10.01 17.23 4.19
CA LYS A 139 9.51 17.66 5.51
C LYS A 139 9.02 19.11 5.48
N GLU A 140 9.78 20.00 4.88
CA GLU A 140 9.36 21.40 4.71
C GLU A 140 8.07 21.52 3.89
N SER A 141 7.94 20.76 2.81
CA SER A 141 6.75 20.72 1.97
C SER A 141 5.54 20.22 2.77
N LEU A 142 5.72 19.17 3.57
CA LEU A 142 4.67 18.61 4.41
C LEU A 142 4.22 19.59 5.51
N GLU A 143 5.17 20.29 6.15
CA GLU A 143 4.84 21.31 7.14
C GLU A 143 4.13 22.51 6.53
N ARG A 144 4.54 22.93 5.33
CA ARG A 144 3.85 23.98 4.58
C ARG A 144 2.41 23.55 4.27
N TRP A 145 2.23 22.35 3.78
CA TRP A 145 0.90 21.80 3.50
C TRP A 145 0.03 21.73 4.76
N LYS A 146 0.58 21.28 5.90
CA LYS A 146 -0.15 21.27 7.17
C LYS A 146 -0.61 22.68 7.59
N ARG A 147 0.29 23.67 7.52
CA ARG A 147 -0.06 25.07 7.81
C ARG A 147 -1.16 25.60 6.89
N ASP A 148 -1.07 25.30 5.59
CA ASP A 148 -2.09 25.70 4.62
C ASP A 148 -3.44 25.05 4.93
N GLN A 149 -3.44 23.78 5.33
CA GLN A 149 -4.66 23.07 5.77
C GLN A 149 -5.24 23.67 7.06
N GLU A 150 -4.42 24.03 8.02
CA GLU A 150 -4.88 24.71 9.25
C GLU A 150 -5.52 26.05 8.95
N ILE A 151 -4.90 26.86 8.09
CA ILE A 151 -5.44 28.14 7.64
C ILE A 151 -6.78 27.92 6.90
N GLU A 152 -6.84 26.94 6.01
CA GLU A 152 -8.07 26.63 5.26
C GLU A 152 -9.19 26.16 6.19
N ASN A 153 -8.87 25.27 7.15
CA ASN A 153 -9.82 24.77 8.13
C ASN A 153 -10.30 25.86 9.11
N ALA A 154 -9.45 26.85 9.40
CA ALA A 154 -9.80 27.99 10.25
C ALA A 154 -10.77 28.98 9.59
N LYS A 155 -10.91 29.00 8.25
CA LYS A 155 -11.89 29.84 7.58
C LYS A 155 -13.29 29.53 8.12
N TRP A 156 -14.06 30.58 8.39
CA TRP A 156 -15.38 30.47 9.01
C TRP A 156 -16.32 29.47 8.27
N LYS A 157 -16.25 29.43 6.92
CA LYS A 157 -17.03 28.52 6.09
C LYS A 157 -16.72 27.05 6.41
N ASN A 158 -15.44 26.71 6.53
CA ASN A 158 -15.02 25.35 6.85
C ASN A 158 -15.32 24.99 8.30
N LYS A 159 -15.08 25.94 9.23
CA LYS A 159 -15.33 25.75 10.66
C LYS A 159 -16.81 25.59 11.02
N TYR A 160 -17.68 26.43 10.44
CA TYR A 160 -19.08 26.52 10.86
C TYR A 160 -20.09 25.95 9.86
N LEU A 161 -19.70 25.73 8.62
CA LEU A 161 -20.57 25.18 7.59
C LEU A 161 -20.10 23.80 7.12
N PHE A 162 -18.97 23.72 6.43
CA PHE A 162 -18.55 22.51 5.71
C PHE A 162 -18.12 21.36 6.63
N ASN A 163 -17.53 21.63 7.80
CA ASN A 163 -17.11 20.63 8.76
C ASN A 163 -18.19 20.25 9.76
N THR A 164 -19.39 20.82 9.65
CA THR A 164 -20.49 20.45 10.54
C THR A 164 -21.14 19.13 10.16
N ARG A 165 -21.54 18.35 11.16
CA ARG A 165 -22.21 17.06 10.96
C ARG A 165 -23.45 17.17 10.05
N PRO A 166 -24.34 18.16 10.19
CA PRO A 166 -25.49 18.31 9.30
C PRO A 166 -25.11 18.51 7.83
N TYR A 167 -24.11 19.36 7.55
CA TYR A 167 -23.65 19.62 6.19
C TYR A 167 -23.10 18.35 5.54
N ARG A 168 -22.27 17.58 6.26
CA ARG A 168 -21.73 16.29 5.78
C ARG A 168 -22.81 15.27 5.46
N ILE A 169 -23.87 15.21 6.27
CA ILE A 169 -25.00 14.32 6.02
C ILE A 169 -25.74 14.71 4.75
N VAL A 170 -26.01 16.01 4.57
CA VAL A 170 -26.71 16.52 3.38
C VAL A 170 -25.87 16.30 2.11
N THR A 171 -24.60 16.63 2.13
CA THR A 171 -23.70 16.45 0.97
C THR A 171 -23.52 14.97 0.63
N LYS A 172 -23.41 14.07 1.63
CA LYS A 172 -23.34 12.61 1.40
C LYS A 172 -24.64 12.10 0.73
N ARG A 173 -25.81 12.58 1.14
CA ARG A 173 -27.08 12.21 0.51
C ARG A 173 -27.18 12.70 -0.94
N ILE A 174 -26.78 13.95 -1.19
CA ILE A 174 -26.76 14.50 -2.56
C ILE A 174 -25.79 13.70 -3.44
N ALA A 175 -24.59 13.42 -2.96
CA ALA A 175 -23.62 12.61 -3.69
C ALA A 175 -24.18 11.21 -4.04
N ASN A 176 -24.84 10.53 -3.09
CA ASN A 176 -25.43 9.22 -3.32
C ASN A 176 -26.55 9.27 -4.39
N VAL A 177 -27.37 10.32 -4.39
CA VAL A 177 -28.40 10.52 -5.43
C VAL A 177 -27.77 10.73 -6.80
N LEU A 178 -26.73 11.55 -6.89
CA LEU A 178 -26.02 11.79 -8.15
C LEU A 178 -25.33 10.52 -8.69
N ILE A 179 -24.74 9.71 -7.82
CA ILE A 179 -24.16 8.41 -8.17
C ILE A 179 -25.26 7.47 -8.70
N TYR A 180 -26.40 7.39 -8.01
CA TYR A 180 -27.53 6.56 -8.46
C TYR A 180 -28.05 6.99 -9.84
N ILE A 181 -28.18 8.29 -10.07
CA ILE A 181 -28.59 8.84 -11.37
C ILE A 181 -27.54 8.47 -12.44
N GLY A 182 -26.25 8.62 -12.12
CA GLY A 182 -25.15 8.24 -13.02
C GLY A 182 -25.19 6.77 -13.44
N HIS A 183 -25.43 5.85 -12.49
CA HIS A 183 -25.59 4.43 -12.81
C HIS A 183 -26.81 4.17 -13.71
N LYS A 184 -27.93 4.86 -13.48
CA LYS A 184 -29.12 4.72 -14.34
C LYS A 184 -28.87 5.19 -15.77
N PHE A 185 -28.09 6.26 -15.97
CA PHE A 185 -27.70 6.70 -17.31
C PHE A 185 -26.74 5.71 -17.98
N GLN A 186 -25.84 5.09 -17.24
CA GLN A 186 -24.97 4.05 -17.79
C GLN A 186 -25.78 2.82 -18.22
N ASP A 187 -26.71 2.34 -17.40
CA ASP A 187 -27.60 1.22 -17.75
C ASP A 187 -28.42 1.51 -19.02
N LEU A 188 -28.93 2.74 -19.13
CA LEU A 188 -29.67 3.16 -20.31
C LEU A 188 -28.79 3.19 -21.56
N ALA A 189 -27.58 3.74 -21.47
CA ALA A 189 -26.61 3.76 -22.55
C ALA A 189 -26.26 2.35 -23.03
N PHE A 190 -26.03 1.41 -22.13
CA PHE A 190 -25.79 0.01 -22.45
C PHE A 190 -27.00 -0.67 -23.15
N THR A 191 -28.21 -0.26 -22.79
CA THR A 191 -29.43 -0.82 -23.41
C THR A 191 -29.64 -0.31 -24.84
N ILE A 192 -29.24 0.93 -25.13
CA ILE A 192 -29.38 1.56 -26.45
C ILE A 192 -28.29 1.10 -27.42
N THR A 193 -27.14 0.69 -26.94
CA THR A 193 -25.99 0.28 -27.77
C THR A 193 -25.94 -1.22 -28.04
N ARG A 194 -26.92 -2.00 -27.59
CA ARG A 194 -27.17 -3.39 -27.95
C ARG A 194 -28.26 -3.50 -29.02
#